data_cb6c710c363b0b0c85a85ed7e8f45d22
#
_entry.id   cb6c710c363b0b0c85a85ed7e8f45d22
#
_cell.length_a   1.000
_cell.length_b   1.000
_cell.length_c   1.000
_cell.angle_alpha   90.00
_cell.angle_beta   90.00
_cell.angle_gamma   90.00
#
_symmetry.space_group_name_H-M   'P 1'
#
loop_
_entity.id
_entity.type
_entity.pdbx_description
1 polymer ?
#
loop_
_entity_poly.entity_id
_entity_poly.type
_entity_poly.pdbx_seq_one_letter_code
_entity_poly.pdbx_strand_id
1 'polypeptide(L)'
;WITEDIIQGYSALFKAGYAYSIEVWNTDNQLVGGLYGVSIGKGCFGESMFSTETDVSKMAFYALMLFGQENHLDWIDCQLVNEHLLSLGACTLSRQDYLKSLQDVIKAPALDWQSYQDSVFSSKTIALNHRLMD
;
A
#
# COMPACT_ATOMS: atom_id res chain seq x y z
N TRP A 1 13.79 10.12 -10.31
CA TRP A 1 14.41 8.78 -10.45
C TRP A 1 13.47 7.77 -11.11
N ILE A 2 12.19 8.09 -11.27
CA ILE A 2 11.24 7.26 -12.00
C ILE A 2 11.47 7.49 -13.50
N THR A 3 12.13 6.53 -14.15
CA THR A 3 12.43 6.55 -15.57
C THR A 3 11.31 5.92 -16.39
N GLU A 4 11.35 6.10 -17.71
CA GLU A 4 10.40 5.46 -18.62
C GLU A 4 10.40 3.94 -18.48
N ASP A 5 11.56 3.32 -18.31
CA ASP A 5 11.67 1.87 -18.11
C ASP A 5 10.95 1.40 -16.84
N ILE A 6 11.04 2.18 -15.75
CA ILE A 6 10.31 1.91 -14.49
C ILE A 6 8.81 2.00 -14.73
N ILE A 7 8.34 3.05 -15.42
CA ILE A 7 6.92 3.23 -15.74
C ILE A 7 6.40 2.04 -16.56
N GLN A 8 7.12 1.65 -17.60
CA GLN A 8 6.74 0.51 -18.44
C GLN A 8 6.75 -0.81 -17.67
N GLY A 9 7.76 -1.03 -16.82
CA GLY A 9 7.89 -2.24 -16.00
C GLY A 9 6.73 -2.39 -15.02
N TYR A 10 6.41 -1.36 -14.24
CA TYR A 10 5.30 -1.42 -13.28
C TYR A 10 3.93 -1.42 -13.96
N SER A 11 3.78 -0.76 -15.11
CA SER A 11 2.57 -0.85 -15.92
C SER A 11 2.34 -2.27 -16.44
N ALA A 12 3.39 -2.98 -16.84
CA ALA A 12 3.30 -4.38 -17.22
C ALA A 12 2.93 -5.29 -16.04
N LEU A 13 3.54 -5.07 -14.86
CA LEU A 13 3.20 -5.78 -13.63
C LEU A 13 1.73 -5.53 -13.23
N PHE A 14 1.25 -4.31 -13.35
CA PHE A 14 -0.15 -3.98 -13.07
C PHE A 14 -1.10 -4.73 -14.01
N LYS A 15 -0.83 -4.73 -15.31
CA LYS A 15 -1.62 -5.48 -16.30
C LYS A 15 -1.62 -6.99 -16.05
N ALA A 16 -0.53 -7.50 -15.52
CA ALA A 16 -0.39 -8.92 -15.15
C ALA A 16 -1.00 -9.26 -13.77
N GLY A 17 -1.49 -8.27 -13.02
CA GLY A 17 -2.11 -8.46 -11.70
C GLY A 17 -1.12 -8.50 -10.53
N TYR A 18 0.12 -8.06 -10.73
CA TYR A 18 1.18 -8.09 -9.72
C TYR A 18 1.57 -6.71 -9.16
N ALA A 19 0.88 -5.67 -9.55
CA ALA A 19 1.10 -4.34 -8.97
C ALA A 19 -0.23 -3.68 -8.61
N TYR A 20 -0.17 -2.79 -7.63
CA TYR A 20 -1.31 -2.01 -7.17
C TYR A 20 -0.92 -0.55 -6.96
N SER A 21 -1.91 0.33 -7.00
CA SER A 21 -1.77 1.72 -6.61
C SER A 21 -2.93 2.16 -5.73
N ILE A 22 -2.64 3.11 -4.87
CA ILE A 22 -3.64 3.83 -4.09
C ILE A 22 -3.43 5.31 -4.36
N GLU A 23 -4.45 5.98 -4.83
CA GLU A 23 -4.42 7.37 -5.26
C GLU A 23 -5.23 8.23 -4.31
N VAL A 24 -4.74 9.43 -4.05
CA VAL A 24 -5.46 10.45 -3.27
C VAL A 24 -5.76 11.64 -4.16
N TRP A 25 -7.04 11.93 -4.30
CA TRP A 25 -7.56 13.01 -5.11
C TRP A 25 -8.24 14.05 -4.22
N ASN A 26 -7.98 15.32 -4.48
CA ASN A 26 -8.67 16.40 -3.78
C ASN A 26 -10.06 16.68 -4.35
N THR A 27 -10.79 17.61 -3.75
CA THR A 27 -12.15 17.99 -4.17
C THR A 27 -12.21 18.64 -5.54
N ASP A 28 -11.07 19.10 -6.06
CA ASP A 28 -10.95 19.69 -7.41
C ASP A 28 -10.56 18.63 -8.47
N ASN A 29 -10.63 17.34 -8.13
CA ASN A 29 -10.23 16.21 -8.97
C ASN A 29 -8.76 16.29 -9.43
N GLN A 30 -7.88 16.76 -8.56
CA GLN A 30 -6.44 16.76 -8.78
C GLN A 30 -5.80 15.61 -8.00
N LEU A 31 -4.91 14.88 -8.65
CA LEU A 31 -4.10 13.83 -7.98
C LEU A 31 -3.05 14.51 -7.11
N VAL A 32 -3.22 14.43 -5.79
CA VAL A 32 -2.38 15.13 -4.81
C VAL A 32 -1.46 14.21 -4.02
N GLY A 33 -1.59 12.91 -4.20
CA GLY A 33 -0.70 11.94 -3.60
C GLY A 33 -1.11 10.52 -3.91
N GLY A 34 -0.30 9.61 -3.43
CA GLY A 34 -0.55 8.17 -3.60
C GLY A 34 0.67 7.33 -3.30
N LEU A 35 0.49 6.05 -3.44
CA LEU A 35 1.55 5.05 -3.35
C LEU A 35 1.30 3.92 -4.33
N TYR A 36 2.34 3.21 -4.65
CA TYR A 36 2.23 1.97 -5.43
C TYR A 36 3.17 0.91 -4.88
N GLY A 37 2.89 -0.33 -5.25
CA GLY A 37 3.69 -1.46 -4.84
C GLY A 37 3.42 -2.70 -5.67
N VAL A 38 4.08 -3.77 -5.27
CA VAL A 38 3.96 -5.11 -5.85
C VAL A 38 3.12 -5.98 -4.93
N SER A 39 2.30 -6.85 -5.51
CA SER A 39 1.48 -7.82 -4.79
C SER A 39 1.72 -9.22 -5.36
N ILE A 40 2.19 -10.13 -4.51
CA ILE A 40 2.46 -11.53 -4.88
C ILE A 40 1.84 -12.43 -3.81
N GLY A 41 0.96 -13.33 -4.22
CA GLY A 41 0.18 -14.10 -3.27
C GLY A 41 -0.59 -13.17 -2.35
N LYS A 42 -0.44 -13.32 -1.05
CA LYS A 42 -1.01 -12.44 -0.03
C LYS A 42 -0.04 -11.34 0.46
N GLY A 43 1.10 -11.18 -0.21
CA GLY A 43 2.10 -10.17 0.12
C GLY A 43 1.87 -8.85 -0.57
N CYS A 44 2.06 -7.76 0.18
CA CYS A 44 2.09 -6.40 -0.33
C CYS A 44 3.46 -5.79 -0.03
N PHE A 45 4.14 -5.32 -1.08
CA PHE A 45 5.48 -4.77 -1.04
C PHE A 45 5.43 -3.33 -1.53
N GLY A 46 5.65 -2.37 -0.62
CA GLY A 46 5.64 -0.95 -0.95
C GLY A 46 6.85 -0.56 -1.79
N GLU A 47 6.65 0.22 -2.84
CA GLU A 47 7.72 0.68 -3.72
C GLU A 47 8.00 2.16 -3.56
N SER A 48 6.99 2.99 -3.68
CA SER A 48 7.14 4.44 -3.56
C SER A 48 5.84 5.11 -3.19
N MET A 49 5.95 6.30 -2.61
CA MET A 49 4.83 7.19 -2.35
C MET A 49 5.21 8.65 -2.65
N PHE A 50 4.20 9.45 -2.94
CA PHE A 50 4.36 10.88 -3.12
C PHE A 50 3.19 11.65 -2.50
N SER A 51 3.41 12.91 -2.19
CA SER A 51 2.35 13.84 -1.79
C SER A 51 2.72 15.27 -2.18
N THR A 52 1.75 16.03 -2.64
CA THR A 52 1.88 17.47 -2.94
C THR A 52 1.18 18.34 -1.90
N GLU A 53 0.39 17.75 -1.02
CA GLU A 53 -0.32 18.40 0.06
C GLU A 53 -0.01 17.71 1.40
N THR A 54 -0.21 18.42 2.51
CA THR A 54 0.01 17.91 3.86
C THR A 54 -0.87 16.71 4.16
N ASP A 55 -0.31 15.69 4.83
CA ASP A 55 -0.96 14.47 5.30
C ASP A 55 -1.49 13.52 4.21
N VAL A 56 -1.37 13.85 2.94
CA VAL A 56 -1.89 13.03 1.85
C VAL A 56 -1.20 11.67 1.75
N SER A 57 0.11 11.60 1.96
CA SER A 57 0.82 10.32 2.00
C SER A 57 0.35 9.42 3.14
N LYS A 58 0.00 10.01 4.28
CA LYS A 58 -0.60 9.27 5.41
C LYS A 58 -1.99 8.72 5.04
N MET A 59 -2.78 9.49 4.30
CA MET A 59 -4.10 9.03 3.83
C MET A 59 -3.97 7.83 2.91
N ALA A 60 -3.05 7.87 1.94
CA ALA A 60 -2.78 6.76 1.04
C ALA A 60 -2.31 5.51 1.80
N PHE A 61 -1.37 5.67 2.72
CA PHE A 61 -0.87 4.58 3.54
C PHE A 61 -1.96 4.00 4.45
N TYR A 62 -2.80 4.84 5.02
CA TYR A 62 -3.92 4.41 5.86
C TYR A 62 -4.96 3.61 5.06
N ALA A 63 -5.26 4.02 3.82
CA ALA A 63 -6.13 3.26 2.94
C ALA A 63 -5.54 1.86 2.63
N LEU A 64 -4.23 1.76 2.43
CA LEU A 64 -3.54 0.48 2.28
C LEU A 64 -3.66 -0.38 3.55
N MET A 65 -3.57 0.22 4.72
CA MET A 65 -3.75 -0.49 6.00
C MET A 65 -5.17 -1.03 6.17
N LEU A 66 -6.18 -0.25 5.78
CA LEU A 66 -7.58 -0.70 5.79
C LEU A 66 -7.79 -1.88 4.84
N PHE A 67 -7.27 -1.79 3.62
CA PHE A 67 -7.27 -2.90 2.68
C PHE A 67 -6.61 -4.13 3.28
N GLY A 68 -5.45 -3.96 3.90
CA GLY A 68 -4.73 -5.04 4.57
C GLY A 68 -5.55 -5.69 5.69
N GLN A 69 -6.23 -4.90 6.48
CA GLN A 69 -7.09 -5.38 7.56
C GLN A 69 -8.30 -6.17 7.02
N GLU A 70 -8.97 -5.66 6.00
CA GLU A 70 -10.10 -6.34 5.35
C GLU A 70 -9.71 -7.66 4.72
N ASN A 71 -8.49 -7.77 4.20
CA ASN A 71 -7.97 -8.97 3.56
C ASN A 71 -7.12 -9.85 4.48
N HIS A 72 -7.07 -9.53 5.77
CA HIS A 72 -6.33 -10.29 6.78
C HIS A 72 -4.85 -10.47 6.43
N LEU A 73 -4.19 -9.36 6.04
CA LEU A 73 -2.75 -9.36 5.82
C LEU A 73 -2.02 -9.36 7.16
N ASP A 74 -0.98 -10.19 7.28
CA ASP A 74 -0.15 -10.21 8.47
C ASP A 74 0.78 -9.00 8.55
N TRP A 75 1.24 -8.52 7.37
CA TRP A 75 2.14 -7.38 7.26
C TRP A 75 2.16 -6.80 5.84
N ILE A 76 2.68 -5.59 5.75
CA ILE A 76 3.00 -4.90 4.50
C ILE A 76 4.48 -4.56 4.56
N ASP A 77 5.25 -4.97 3.55
CA ASP A 77 6.68 -4.67 3.49
C ASP A 77 6.89 -3.22 3.04
N CYS A 78 7.43 -2.42 3.94
CA CYS A 78 7.81 -1.02 3.68
C CYS A 78 9.28 -0.87 3.27
N GLN A 79 10.01 -1.97 3.13
CA GLN A 79 11.41 -2.10 2.70
C GLN A 79 12.40 -1.46 3.68
N LEU A 80 12.51 -0.13 3.70
CA LEU A 80 13.51 0.58 4.51
C LEU A 80 12.86 1.29 5.70
N VAL A 81 13.59 1.26 6.82
CA VAL A 81 13.22 2.00 8.02
C VAL A 81 13.46 3.48 7.80
N ASN A 82 12.45 4.29 8.11
CA ASN A 82 12.59 5.74 8.26
C ASN A 82 11.64 6.24 9.35
N GLU A 83 11.91 7.44 9.87
CA GLU A 83 11.14 8.03 10.96
C GLU A 83 9.65 8.21 10.60
N HIS A 84 9.36 8.54 9.35
CA HIS A 84 7.99 8.71 8.88
C HIS A 84 7.19 7.40 8.99
N LEU A 85 7.73 6.29 8.50
CA LEU A 85 7.10 4.97 8.58
C LEU A 85 6.98 4.49 10.02
N LEU A 86 8.00 4.71 10.85
CA LEU A 86 7.95 4.40 12.28
C LEU A 86 6.83 5.18 12.99
N SER A 87 6.63 6.45 12.64
CA SER A 87 5.54 7.28 13.18
C SER A 87 4.16 6.78 12.77
N LEU A 88 4.07 6.01 11.68
CA LEU A 88 2.84 5.37 11.19
C LEU A 88 2.64 3.96 11.76
N GLY A 89 3.51 3.51 12.66
CA GLY A 89 3.40 2.21 13.33
C GLY A 89 4.22 1.07 12.69
N ALA A 90 5.10 1.38 11.73
CA ALA A 90 6.00 0.38 11.18
C ALA A 90 6.97 -0.15 12.26
N CYS A 91 7.32 -1.42 12.15
CA CYS A 91 8.32 -2.05 13.00
C CYS A 91 9.30 -2.87 12.16
N THR A 92 10.41 -3.27 12.78
CA THR A 92 11.41 -4.11 12.10
C THR A 92 11.20 -5.57 12.43
N LEU A 93 11.44 -6.43 11.46
CA LEU A 93 11.54 -7.88 11.63
C LEU A 93 12.98 -8.33 11.46
N SER A 94 13.37 -9.40 12.15
CA SER A 94 14.63 -10.07 11.83
C SER A 94 14.55 -10.65 10.40
N ARG A 95 15.72 -10.71 9.73
CA ARG A 95 15.76 -11.33 8.38
C ARG A 95 15.22 -12.76 8.40
N GLN A 96 15.48 -13.51 9.46
CA GLN A 96 15.03 -14.88 9.58
C GLN A 96 13.51 -14.97 9.67
N ASP A 97 12.88 -14.16 10.53
CA ASP A 97 11.42 -14.12 10.69
C ASP A 97 10.74 -13.64 9.41
N TYR A 98 11.31 -12.61 8.77
CA TYR A 98 10.83 -12.11 7.49
C TYR A 98 10.82 -13.20 6.41
N LEU A 99 11.95 -13.90 6.21
CA LEU A 99 12.06 -14.94 5.18
C LEU A 99 11.12 -16.12 5.44
N LYS A 100 10.93 -16.49 6.70
CA LYS A 100 9.98 -17.54 7.09
C LYS A 100 8.55 -17.15 6.74
N SER A 101 8.13 -15.95 7.13
CA SER A 101 6.79 -15.43 6.82
C SER A 101 6.58 -15.22 5.32
N LEU A 102 7.59 -14.74 4.60
CA LEU A 102 7.55 -14.52 3.17
C LEU A 102 7.20 -15.78 2.38
N GLN A 103 7.76 -16.93 2.76
CA GLN A 103 7.48 -18.21 2.09
C GLN A 103 6.00 -18.58 2.11
N ASP A 104 5.32 -18.32 3.20
CA ASP A 104 3.89 -18.61 3.36
C ASP A 104 3.04 -17.60 2.60
N VAL A 105 3.39 -16.34 2.71
CA VAL A 105 2.66 -15.21 2.13
C VAL A 105 2.64 -15.27 0.60
N ILE A 106 3.79 -15.53 -0.04
CA ILE A 106 3.87 -15.59 -1.52
C ILE A 106 3.20 -16.82 -2.13
N LYS A 107 3.01 -17.89 -1.36
CA LYS A 107 2.32 -19.11 -1.80
C LYS A 107 0.81 -19.08 -1.56
N ALA A 108 0.34 -18.16 -0.74
CA ALA A 108 -1.08 -17.98 -0.47
C ALA A 108 -1.83 -17.51 -1.74
N PRO A 109 -3.16 -17.72 -1.82
CA PRO A 109 -3.95 -17.20 -2.92
C PRO A 109 -3.76 -15.70 -3.10
N ALA A 110 -3.66 -15.24 -4.35
CA ALA A 110 -3.46 -13.84 -4.67
C ALA A 110 -4.61 -12.97 -4.15
N LEU A 111 -4.27 -11.76 -3.73
CA LEU A 111 -5.25 -10.75 -3.32
C LEU A 111 -6.06 -10.30 -4.55
N ASP A 112 -7.36 -10.13 -4.35
CA ASP A 112 -8.26 -9.66 -5.40
C ASP A 112 -8.27 -8.12 -5.45
N TRP A 113 -7.23 -7.54 -6.04
CA TRP A 113 -7.15 -6.09 -6.27
C TRP A 113 -8.21 -5.59 -7.25
N GLN A 114 -8.65 -6.44 -8.17
CA GLN A 114 -9.61 -6.07 -9.20
C GLN A 114 -10.97 -5.72 -8.61
N SER A 115 -11.41 -6.39 -7.55
CA SER A 115 -12.67 -6.05 -6.86
C SER A 115 -12.62 -4.71 -6.13
N TYR A 116 -11.41 -4.18 -5.88
CA TYR A 116 -11.18 -2.84 -5.28
C TYR A 116 -10.89 -1.76 -6.33
N GLN A 117 -10.80 -2.12 -7.60
CA GLN A 117 -10.63 -1.14 -8.67
C GLN A 117 -11.79 -0.14 -8.61
N ASP A 118 -11.46 1.15 -8.66
CA ASP A 118 -12.42 2.25 -8.52
C ASP A 118 -13.14 2.34 -7.16
N SER A 119 -12.72 1.56 -6.16
CA SER A 119 -13.20 1.72 -4.79
C SER A 119 -12.71 3.04 -4.19
N VAL A 120 -13.60 3.78 -3.56
CA VAL A 120 -13.30 5.08 -2.96
C VAL A 120 -13.38 5.00 -1.44
N PHE A 121 -12.27 5.29 -0.78
CA PHE A 121 -12.22 5.51 0.67
C PHE A 121 -12.33 7.01 0.92
N SER A 122 -13.43 7.48 1.50
CA SER A 122 -13.54 8.89 1.87
C SER A 122 -12.74 9.20 3.14
N SER A 123 -12.26 10.43 3.25
CA SER A 123 -11.57 10.90 4.47
C SER A 123 -12.42 10.74 5.74
N LYS A 124 -13.73 10.82 5.62
CA LYS A 124 -14.66 10.56 6.73
C LYS A 124 -14.67 9.10 7.16
N THR A 125 -14.65 8.18 6.21
CA THR A 125 -14.58 6.74 6.49
C THR A 125 -13.26 6.39 7.17
N ILE A 126 -12.15 6.94 6.67
CA ILE A 126 -10.83 6.77 7.28
C ILE A 126 -10.82 7.28 8.73
N ALA A 127 -11.34 8.48 8.98
CA ALA A 127 -11.39 9.07 10.32
C ALA A 127 -12.26 8.27 11.30
N LEU A 128 -13.37 7.71 10.84
CA LEU A 128 -14.23 6.84 11.66
C LEU A 128 -13.54 5.54 12.05
N ASN A 129 -12.86 4.91 11.11
CA ASN A 129 -12.15 3.65 11.38
C ASN A 129 -10.98 3.86 12.34
N HIS A 130 -10.27 4.99 12.25
CA HIS A 130 -9.22 5.33 13.21
C HIS A 130 -9.77 5.41 14.64
N ARG A 131 -10.94 5.99 14.85
CA ARG A 131 -11.59 6.07 16.18
C ARG A 131 -12.03 4.73 16.73
N LEU A 132 -12.29 3.75 15.86
CA LEU A 132 -12.68 2.40 16.27
C LEU A 132 -11.47 1.53 16.63
N MET A 133 -10.26 1.95 16.25
CA MET A 133 -9.00 1.26 16.55
C MET A 133 -8.30 1.80 17.81
N ASP A 134 -8.66 2.98 18.26
CA ASP A 134 -8.19 3.57 19.54
C ASP A 134 -9.05 3.03 20.70
#